data_1dcf1c519241febb10c7a6187c7b12ee
#
_entry.id   1dcf1c519241febb10c7a6187c7b12ee
#
_cell.length_a   1.000
_cell.length_b   1.000
_cell.length_c   1.000
_cell.angle_alpha   90.00
_cell.angle_beta   90.00
_cell.angle_gamma   90.00
#
_symmetry.space_group_name_H-M   'P 1'
#
loop_
_entity.id
_entity.type
_entity.pdbx_description
1 polymer ?
#
loop_
_entity_poly.entity_id
_entity_poly.type
_entity_poly.pdbx_seq_one_letter_code
_entity_poly.pdbx_strand_id
1 'polypeptide(L)'
;MNIEALPVENSIYTTPMPPAAPEPVKSGAQETEQYGRLLLALLVIAGIAVIAYVDWVVRALSLGFLYIFPLAFGAIVMGRRAAILLGTLCVFLVDWLGPYEHAGWHLLWRNVISLAGYLAVVLIVSRLAQQRRSLTETVRQQHDEMVKEIAQAALIQRRMLPQRAPLLDGIDLAARMQSAKAVAGDYYDFTELADGALGLAVADVVGKGVPAGLLTPTLKAALRLQAPRAEQSHEVAADLNQLLHDVTDEARYVTLFYGVLNPQARTLQYTNGGHLPGLWFKAATREFVWLDKGGLSLGLFEGTKYESEQVQLGRNDIIALYSDGIVEAENQRGEDFTRERLAQLIASHSTLSAEALLDAVFAAVDDFTQHRAPADDRTLLVLKVK
;
A
#
# COMPACT_ATOMS: atom_id res chain seq x y z
N MET A 1 -22.13 45.41 30.48
CA MET A 1 -23.15 44.57 29.86
C MET A 1 -22.40 43.27 29.48
N ASN A 2 -22.50 42.27 30.38
CA ASN A 2 -21.76 41.01 30.30
C ASN A 2 -22.40 40.13 29.22
N ILE A 3 -21.56 39.62 28.31
CA ILE A 3 -21.96 38.57 27.38
C ILE A 3 -21.44 37.26 27.99
N GLU A 4 -22.35 36.49 28.57
CA GLU A 4 -22.11 35.13 29.02
C GLU A 4 -21.79 34.23 27.82
N ALA A 5 -20.66 33.56 27.89
CA ALA A 5 -20.26 32.53 26.94
C ALA A 5 -21.04 31.23 27.26
N LEU A 6 -21.78 30.71 26.29
CA LEU A 6 -22.39 29.38 26.33
C LEU A 6 -21.32 28.30 26.26
N PRO A 7 -21.42 27.19 26.99
CA PRO A 7 -20.44 26.09 26.95
C PRO A 7 -20.58 25.34 25.63
N VAL A 8 -19.47 25.22 24.90
CA VAL A 8 -19.33 24.31 23.76
C VAL A 8 -19.19 22.88 24.31
N GLU A 9 -20.23 22.08 24.19
CA GLU A 9 -20.17 20.64 24.41
C GLU A 9 -19.28 20.00 23.35
N ASN A 10 -18.05 19.71 23.73
CA ASN A 10 -17.12 18.86 22.95
C ASN A 10 -17.59 17.40 23.04
N SER A 11 -18.53 17.00 22.21
CA SER A 11 -18.79 15.60 21.93
C SER A 11 -17.71 15.07 20.96
N ILE A 12 -16.57 14.68 21.54
CA ILE A 12 -15.52 13.97 20.84
C ILE A 12 -15.99 12.52 20.64
N TYR A 13 -16.58 12.22 19.49
CA TYR A 13 -16.66 10.85 19.01
C TYR A 13 -15.26 10.41 18.58
N THR A 14 -14.51 9.84 19.53
CA THR A 14 -13.33 9.06 19.26
C THR A 14 -13.75 7.79 18.51
N THR A 15 -13.62 7.78 17.19
CA THR A 15 -13.48 6.51 16.47
C THR A 15 -12.33 5.77 17.12
N PRO A 16 -12.47 4.50 17.56
CA PRO A 16 -11.36 3.75 18.11
C PRO A 16 -10.26 3.70 17.06
N MET A 17 -9.08 4.20 17.41
CA MET A 17 -7.87 3.91 16.65
C MET A 17 -7.82 2.41 16.43
N PRO A 18 -7.46 1.93 15.23
CA PRO A 18 -7.15 0.52 15.04
C PRO A 18 -6.16 0.13 16.13
N PRO A 19 -6.32 -1.04 16.76
CA PRO A 19 -5.45 -1.47 17.84
C PRO A 19 -4.01 -1.29 17.40
N ALA A 20 -3.21 -0.60 18.21
CA ALA A 20 -1.78 -0.45 17.98
C ALA A 20 -1.25 -1.85 17.67
N ALA A 21 -0.47 -1.96 16.58
CA ALA A 21 0.16 -3.22 16.23
C ALA A 21 0.80 -3.79 17.51
N PRO A 22 0.58 -5.08 17.84
CA PRO A 22 1.10 -5.65 19.05
C PRO A 22 2.59 -5.36 19.11
N GLU A 23 3.05 -4.77 20.22
CA GLU A 23 4.49 -4.57 20.44
C GLU A 23 5.19 -5.91 20.19
N PRO A 24 6.27 -5.94 19.39
CA PRO A 24 6.95 -7.18 19.10
C PRO A 24 7.36 -7.80 20.42
N VAL A 25 6.92 -9.04 20.65
CA VAL A 25 7.29 -9.86 21.82
C VAL A 25 8.82 -10.02 21.81
N LYS A 26 9.51 -9.06 22.42
CA LYS A 26 10.98 -8.91 22.37
C LYS A 26 11.74 -10.01 23.11
N SER A 27 11.11 -10.80 24.00
CA SER A 27 11.83 -11.77 24.84
C SER A 27 12.19 -13.06 24.09
N GLY A 28 11.30 -13.65 23.32
CA GLY A 28 11.56 -14.93 22.67
C GLY A 28 12.47 -14.86 21.42
N ALA A 29 12.43 -13.76 20.69
CA ALA A 29 13.26 -13.58 19.48
C ALA A 29 14.74 -13.30 19.84
N GLN A 30 14.99 -12.55 20.92
CA GLN A 30 16.36 -12.30 21.41
C GLN A 30 17.02 -13.55 21.99
N GLU A 31 16.27 -14.38 22.72
CA GLU A 31 16.78 -15.65 23.25
C GLU A 31 17.11 -16.64 22.11
N THR A 32 16.24 -16.80 21.13
CA THR A 32 16.50 -17.67 19.95
C THR A 32 17.71 -17.21 19.14
N GLU A 33 17.92 -15.91 18.99
CA GLU A 33 19.13 -15.37 18.31
C GLU A 33 20.38 -15.62 19.11
N GLN A 34 20.32 -15.49 20.44
CA GLN A 34 21.46 -15.76 21.33
C GLN A 34 21.84 -17.24 21.33
N TYR A 35 20.88 -18.16 21.42
CA TYR A 35 21.10 -19.61 21.29
C TYR A 35 21.67 -19.98 19.92
N GLY A 36 21.16 -19.39 18.84
CA GLY A 36 21.72 -19.58 17.51
C GLY A 36 23.17 -19.17 17.38
N ARG A 37 23.56 -18.01 17.93
CA ARG A 37 24.97 -17.55 17.94
C ARG A 37 25.87 -18.45 18.78
N LEU A 38 25.39 -18.95 19.91
CA LEU A 38 26.14 -19.87 20.78
C LEU A 38 26.38 -21.21 20.07
N LEU A 39 25.37 -21.77 19.42
CA LEU A 39 25.48 -22.99 18.64
C LEU A 39 26.49 -22.85 17.48
N LEU A 40 26.43 -21.73 16.76
CA LEU A 40 27.38 -21.45 15.69
C LEU A 40 28.81 -21.28 16.21
N ALA A 41 29.01 -20.67 17.37
CA ALA A 41 30.33 -20.57 18.02
C ALA A 41 30.85 -21.94 18.42
N LEU A 42 30.01 -22.82 18.94
CA LEU A 42 30.39 -24.20 19.25
C LEU A 42 30.79 -24.99 18.01
N LEU A 43 30.10 -24.78 16.88
CA LEU A 43 30.49 -25.39 15.58
C LEU A 43 31.85 -24.92 15.09
N VAL A 44 32.22 -23.65 15.29
CA VAL A 44 33.56 -23.13 14.99
C VAL A 44 34.61 -23.87 15.82
N ILE A 45 34.39 -23.98 17.11
CA ILE A 45 35.31 -24.65 18.04
C ILE A 45 35.45 -26.14 17.71
N ALA A 46 34.33 -26.81 17.43
CA ALA A 46 34.32 -28.21 16.99
C ALA A 46 35.07 -28.41 15.68
N GLY A 47 34.90 -27.52 14.70
CA GLY A 47 35.66 -27.54 13.44
C GLY A 47 37.18 -27.44 13.66
N ILE A 48 37.61 -26.53 14.54
CA ILE A 48 39.02 -26.41 14.91
C ILE A 48 39.54 -27.69 15.58
N ALA A 49 38.74 -28.27 16.51
CA ALA A 49 39.11 -29.50 17.22
C ALA A 49 39.22 -30.72 16.29
N VAL A 50 38.33 -30.83 15.29
CA VAL A 50 38.37 -31.89 14.27
C VAL A 50 39.65 -31.76 13.40
N ILE A 51 39.97 -30.56 12.96
CA ILE A 51 41.17 -30.32 12.17
C ILE A 51 42.43 -30.66 13.00
N ALA A 52 42.46 -30.22 14.27
CA ALA A 52 43.57 -30.54 15.21
C ALA A 52 43.72 -32.05 15.42
N TYR A 53 42.58 -32.77 15.60
CA TYR A 53 42.62 -34.22 15.75
C TYR A 53 43.13 -34.92 14.48
N VAL A 54 42.70 -34.52 13.30
CA VAL A 54 43.18 -35.09 12.04
C VAL A 54 44.67 -34.77 11.82
N ASP A 55 45.12 -33.58 12.12
CA ASP A 55 46.56 -33.18 12.07
C ASP A 55 47.43 -34.05 13.00
N TRP A 56 46.90 -34.41 14.19
CA TRP A 56 47.57 -35.28 15.15
C TRP A 56 47.66 -36.74 14.68
N VAL A 57 46.56 -37.26 14.03
CA VAL A 57 46.51 -38.64 13.56
C VAL A 57 47.29 -38.83 12.26
N VAL A 58 47.17 -37.87 11.32
CA VAL A 58 47.81 -37.93 9.99
C VAL A 58 49.13 -37.17 9.98
N ARG A 59 50.13 -37.68 10.68
CA ARG A 59 51.44 -37.03 10.83
C ARG A 59 52.25 -36.80 9.54
N ALA A 60 51.79 -37.33 8.40
CA ALA A 60 52.48 -37.19 7.13
C ALA A 60 52.10 -35.89 6.37
N LEU A 61 51.01 -35.19 6.71
CA LEU A 61 50.52 -34.02 6.01
C LEU A 61 50.14 -32.92 7.03
N SER A 62 50.64 -31.70 6.87
CA SER A 62 50.18 -30.57 7.64
C SER A 62 48.90 -30.00 7.04
N LEU A 63 47.80 -30.06 7.77
CA LEU A 63 46.47 -29.54 7.39
C LEU A 63 46.21 -28.12 7.91
N GLY A 64 47.26 -27.42 8.36
CA GLY A 64 47.17 -26.09 8.95
C GLY A 64 46.38 -25.07 8.12
N PHE A 65 46.42 -25.18 6.77
CA PHE A 65 45.63 -24.31 5.89
C PHE A 65 44.11 -24.45 6.08
N LEU A 66 43.59 -25.60 6.54
CA LEU A 66 42.16 -25.83 6.75
C LEU A 66 41.60 -24.99 7.88
N TYR A 67 42.42 -24.52 8.83
CA TYR A 67 41.96 -23.63 9.90
C TYR A 67 41.40 -22.30 9.38
N ILE A 68 41.69 -21.91 8.12
CA ILE A 68 41.12 -20.71 7.48
C ILE A 68 39.60 -20.75 7.49
N PHE A 69 38.97 -21.91 7.24
CA PHE A 69 37.53 -22.03 7.15
C PHE A 69 36.81 -21.73 8.49
N PRO A 70 37.12 -22.42 9.60
CA PRO A 70 36.49 -22.10 10.87
C PRO A 70 36.88 -20.69 11.37
N LEU A 71 38.06 -20.16 11.06
CA LEU A 71 38.43 -18.80 11.42
C LEU A 71 37.61 -17.73 10.65
N ALA A 72 37.43 -17.94 9.34
CA ALA A 72 36.57 -17.04 8.54
C ALA A 72 35.15 -17.05 9.05
N PHE A 73 34.60 -18.23 9.35
CA PHE A 73 33.26 -18.35 9.93
C PHE A 73 33.17 -17.77 11.34
N GLY A 74 34.16 -18.01 12.18
CA GLY A 74 34.32 -17.44 13.51
C GLY A 74 34.36 -15.90 13.52
N ALA A 75 35.00 -15.30 12.51
CA ALA A 75 35.05 -13.85 12.34
C ALA A 75 33.65 -13.22 12.10
N ILE A 76 32.75 -13.95 11.42
CA ILE A 76 31.36 -13.52 11.20
C ILE A 76 30.51 -13.68 12.46
N VAL A 77 30.64 -14.80 13.17
CA VAL A 77 29.77 -15.21 14.29
C VAL A 77 30.20 -14.60 15.61
N MET A 78 31.50 -14.78 15.97
CA MET A 78 32.04 -14.41 17.28
C MET A 78 32.66 -13.00 17.30
N GLY A 79 32.87 -12.42 16.12
CA GLY A 79 33.48 -11.11 15.94
C GLY A 79 35.02 -11.13 15.91
N ARG A 80 35.59 -9.98 15.50
CA ARG A 80 37.01 -9.83 15.14
C ARG A 80 37.98 -10.23 16.27
N ARG A 81 37.68 -9.83 17.53
CA ARG A 81 38.60 -10.10 18.67
C ARG A 81 38.72 -11.60 18.97
N ALA A 82 37.57 -12.29 19.03
CA ALA A 82 37.56 -13.73 19.28
C ALA A 82 38.19 -14.51 18.13
N ALA A 83 37.95 -14.13 16.88
CA ALA A 83 38.57 -14.77 15.73
C ALA A 83 40.08 -14.57 15.68
N ILE A 84 40.63 -13.44 16.10
CA ILE A 84 42.08 -13.21 16.22
C ILE A 84 42.68 -14.14 17.30
N LEU A 85 42.07 -14.26 18.47
CA LEU A 85 42.50 -15.16 19.54
C LEU A 85 42.49 -16.62 19.08
N LEU A 86 41.42 -17.05 18.36
CA LEU A 86 41.34 -18.38 17.77
C LEU A 86 42.44 -18.61 16.70
N GLY A 87 42.73 -17.60 15.91
CA GLY A 87 43.82 -17.68 14.89
C GLY A 87 45.19 -17.88 15.53
N THR A 88 45.51 -17.18 16.62
CA THR A 88 46.75 -17.39 17.38
C THR A 88 46.80 -18.79 18.00
N LEU A 89 45.68 -19.28 18.51
CA LEU A 89 45.57 -20.64 19.03
C LEU A 89 45.80 -21.68 17.91
N CYS A 90 45.26 -21.47 16.71
CA CYS A 90 45.45 -22.37 15.57
C CYS A 90 46.92 -22.47 15.16
N VAL A 91 47.67 -21.34 15.16
CA VAL A 91 49.10 -21.38 14.88
C VAL A 91 49.85 -22.22 15.91
N PHE A 92 49.52 -22.07 17.19
CA PHE A 92 50.08 -22.89 18.27
C PHE A 92 49.73 -24.37 18.11
N LEU A 93 48.51 -24.71 17.74
CA LEU A 93 48.09 -26.10 17.52
C LEU A 93 48.83 -26.74 16.35
N VAL A 94 49.02 -26.00 15.23
CA VAL A 94 49.78 -26.47 14.08
C VAL A 94 51.24 -26.80 14.48
N ASP A 95 51.86 -26.02 15.36
CA ASP A 95 53.22 -26.25 15.83
C ASP A 95 53.27 -27.47 16.79
N TRP A 96 52.33 -27.61 17.72
CA TRP A 96 52.37 -28.68 18.70
C TRP A 96 52.01 -30.05 18.12
N LEU A 97 51.02 -30.09 17.22
CA LEU A 97 50.46 -31.34 16.69
C LEU A 97 51.11 -31.77 15.35
N GLY A 98 51.78 -30.87 14.69
CA GLY A 98 52.37 -31.11 13.35
C GLY A 98 53.64 -31.99 13.39
N PRO A 99 54.02 -32.57 12.23
CA PRO A 99 55.09 -33.59 12.09
C PRO A 99 56.51 -33.04 12.16
N TYR A 100 56.75 -31.90 12.76
CA TYR A 100 58.01 -31.15 12.61
C TYR A 100 59.05 -31.48 13.67
N GLU A 101 60.07 -32.24 13.28
CA GLU A 101 61.20 -32.58 14.14
C GLU A 101 62.34 -31.55 14.18
N HIS A 102 62.24 -30.40 13.47
CA HIS A 102 63.37 -29.50 13.26
C HIS A 102 63.12 -28.11 13.83
N ALA A 103 63.84 -27.77 14.89
CA ALA A 103 63.96 -26.41 15.40
C ALA A 103 64.88 -25.58 14.48
N GLY A 104 64.40 -24.47 13.91
CA GLY A 104 65.19 -23.59 13.10
C GLY A 104 64.42 -22.39 12.53
N TRP A 105 65.12 -21.50 11.82
CA TRP A 105 64.56 -20.29 11.22
C TRP A 105 63.33 -20.56 10.31
N HIS A 106 63.25 -21.74 9.69
CA HIS A 106 62.10 -22.15 8.85
C HIS A 106 60.80 -22.27 9.61
N LEU A 107 60.82 -22.74 10.87
CA LEU A 107 59.66 -22.84 11.73
C LEU A 107 59.08 -21.45 12.07
N LEU A 108 59.98 -20.52 12.36
CA LEU A 108 59.61 -19.15 12.72
C LEU A 108 58.92 -18.42 11.54
N TRP A 109 59.50 -18.51 10.34
CA TRP A 109 58.93 -17.91 9.13
C TRP A 109 57.59 -18.53 8.76
N ARG A 110 57.45 -19.85 8.86
CA ARG A 110 56.19 -20.55 8.61
C ARG A 110 55.09 -20.02 9.54
N ASN A 111 55.35 -19.89 10.83
CA ASN A 111 54.36 -19.42 11.82
C ASN A 111 54.02 -17.95 11.59
N VAL A 112 54.99 -17.12 11.23
CA VAL A 112 54.75 -15.72 10.87
C VAL A 112 53.86 -15.63 9.63
N ILE A 113 54.09 -16.39 8.60
CA ILE A 113 53.30 -16.42 7.36
C ILE A 113 51.88 -16.95 7.66
N SER A 114 51.77 -18.04 8.43
CA SER A 114 50.46 -18.61 8.81
C SER A 114 49.63 -17.62 9.63
N LEU A 115 50.24 -16.99 10.63
CA LEU A 115 49.59 -15.97 11.45
C LEU A 115 49.13 -14.76 10.63
N ALA A 116 50.02 -14.28 9.72
CA ALA A 116 49.71 -13.19 8.82
C ALA A 116 48.51 -13.55 7.90
N GLY A 117 48.51 -14.77 7.35
CA GLY A 117 47.42 -15.28 6.51
C GLY A 117 46.10 -15.37 7.25
N TYR A 118 46.09 -15.95 8.46
CA TYR A 118 44.89 -16.03 9.30
C TYR A 118 44.40 -14.65 9.70
N LEU A 119 45.29 -13.74 10.09
CA LEU A 119 44.94 -12.37 10.43
C LEU A 119 44.32 -11.62 9.23
N ALA A 120 44.93 -11.76 8.06
CA ALA A 120 44.41 -11.17 6.81
C ALA A 120 42.97 -11.64 6.53
N VAL A 121 42.74 -12.96 6.57
CA VAL A 121 41.40 -13.54 6.37
C VAL A 121 40.40 -13.00 7.39
N VAL A 122 40.76 -13.02 8.69
CA VAL A 122 39.89 -12.49 9.77
C VAL A 122 39.58 -11.02 9.54
N LEU A 123 40.55 -10.20 9.15
CA LEU A 123 40.36 -8.77 8.91
C LEU A 123 39.44 -8.51 7.69
N ILE A 124 39.70 -9.21 6.57
CA ILE A 124 38.93 -9.07 5.34
C ILE A 124 37.45 -9.49 5.60
N VAL A 125 37.27 -10.68 6.17
CA VAL A 125 35.91 -11.21 6.43
C VAL A 125 35.18 -10.33 7.43
N SER A 126 35.83 -9.87 8.50
CA SER A 126 35.24 -8.96 9.47
C SER A 126 34.82 -7.62 8.84
N ARG A 127 35.63 -7.04 7.96
CA ARG A 127 35.31 -5.82 7.22
C ARG A 127 34.10 -6.03 6.30
N LEU A 128 34.09 -7.10 5.50
CA LEU A 128 32.96 -7.44 4.65
C LEU A 128 31.67 -7.65 5.44
N ALA A 129 31.74 -8.36 6.55
CA ALA A 129 30.59 -8.57 7.43
C ALA A 129 30.06 -7.25 8.02
N GLN A 130 30.95 -6.34 8.42
CA GLN A 130 30.56 -5.01 8.92
C GLN A 130 29.92 -4.15 7.83
N GLN A 131 30.53 -4.11 6.64
CA GLN A 131 29.95 -3.37 5.49
C GLN A 131 28.56 -3.88 5.12
N ARG A 132 28.38 -5.20 5.07
CA ARG A 132 27.07 -5.80 4.79
C ARG A 132 26.03 -5.40 5.83
N ARG A 133 26.38 -5.43 7.12
CA ARG A 133 25.47 -5.03 8.21
C ARG A 133 25.09 -3.55 8.12
N SER A 134 26.07 -2.66 7.93
CA SER A 134 25.81 -1.23 7.80
C SER A 134 24.95 -0.91 6.57
N LEU A 135 25.19 -1.57 5.43
CA LEU A 135 24.37 -1.40 4.24
C LEU A 135 22.92 -1.86 4.46
N THR A 136 22.76 -3.03 5.10
CA THR A 136 21.42 -3.55 5.41
C THR A 136 20.65 -2.60 6.35
N GLU A 137 21.34 -2.03 7.34
CA GLU A 137 20.73 -1.07 8.28
C GLU A 137 20.33 0.24 7.56
N THR A 138 21.22 0.77 6.71
CA THR A 138 20.93 1.96 5.89
C THR A 138 19.72 1.75 4.99
N VAL A 139 19.66 0.61 4.26
CA VAL A 139 18.52 0.26 3.40
C VAL A 139 17.23 0.16 4.22
N ARG A 140 17.30 -0.45 5.41
CA ARG A 140 16.14 -0.55 6.28
C ARG A 140 15.65 0.82 6.77
N GLN A 141 16.58 1.69 7.20
CA GLN A 141 16.24 3.06 7.62
C GLN A 141 15.58 3.85 6.48
N GLN A 142 16.17 3.81 5.28
CA GLN A 142 15.59 4.47 4.10
C GLN A 142 14.19 3.93 3.75
N HIS A 143 14.00 2.61 3.87
CA HIS A 143 12.69 2.00 3.67
C HIS A 143 11.66 2.49 4.70
N ASP A 144 12.02 2.51 5.99
CA ASP A 144 11.14 2.97 7.07
C ASP A 144 10.78 4.46 6.93
N GLU A 145 11.72 5.30 6.48
CA GLU A 145 11.48 6.71 6.16
C GLU A 145 10.51 6.86 4.99
N MET A 146 10.73 6.15 3.89
CA MET A 146 9.85 6.16 2.71
C MET A 146 8.41 5.71 3.07
N VAL A 147 8.26 4.67 3.88
CA VAL A 147 6.95 4.21 4.35
C VAL A 147 6.23 5.30 5.15
N LYS A 148 6.96 6.04 6.01
CA LYS A 148 6.39 7.16 6.77
C LYS A 148 5.94 8.30 5.86
N GLU A 149 6.75 8.67 4.87
CA GLU A 149 6.39 9.74 3.91
C GLU A 149 5.14 9.38 3.11
N ILE A 150 5.05 8.14 2.61
CA ILE A 150 3.87 7.65 1.89
C ILE A 150 2.63 7.65 2.80
N ALA A 151 2.78 7.25 4.07
CA ALA A 151 1.67 7.28 5.02
C ALA A 151 1.18 8.72 5.30
N GLN A 152 2.08 9.70 5.35
CA GLN A 152 1.71 11.12 5.48
C GLN A 152 0.96 11.62 4.23
N ALA A 153 1.43 11.28 3.03
CA ALA A 153 0.74 11.62 1.78
C ALA A 153 -0.68 11.02 1.74
N ALA A 154 -0.83 9.78 2.15
CA ALA A 154 -2.13 9.10 2.27
C ALA A 154 -3.08 9.82 3.24
N LEU A 155 -2.57 10.28 4.37
CA LEU A 155 -3.37 11.04 5.34
C LEU A 155 -3.87 12.37 4.76
N ILE A 156 -3.01 13.07 4.01
CA ILE A 156 -3.38 14.31 3.33
C ILE A 156 -4.47 14.03 2.29
N GLN A 157 -4.29 13.00 1.45
CA GLN A 157 -5.27 12.62 0.43
C GLN A 157 -6.63 12.28 1.05
N ARG A 158 -6.66 11.47 2.13
CA ARG A 158 -7.91 11.13 2.84
C ARG A 158 -8.66 12.35 3.36
N ARG A 159 -7.95 13.39 3.80
CA ARG A 159 -8.57 14.66 4.24
C ARG A 159 -9.16 15.47 3.09
N MET A 160 -8.75 15.21 1.86
CA MET A 160 -9.33 15.86 0.68
C MET A 160 -10.67 15.25 0.27
N LEU A 161 -10.95 14.00 0.65
CA LEU A 161 -12.24 13.37 0.38
C LEU A 161 -13.32 13.94 1.31
N PRO A 162 -14.58 13.99 0.85
CA PRO A 162 -15.70 14.38 1.71
C PRO A 162 -15.79 13.47 2.94
N GLN A 163 -15.81 14.07 4.13
CA GLN A 163 -15.92 13.30 5.38
C GLN A 163 -17.36 12.83 5.64
N ARG A 164 -18.34 13.50 5.04
CA ARG A 164 -19.76 13.19 5.13
C ARG A 164 -20.47 13.61 3.84
N ALA A 165 -21.47 12.85 3.45
CA ALA A 165 -22.38 13.26 2.40
C ALA A 165 -23.22 14.46 2.88
N PRO A 166 -23.54 15.43 2.00
CA PRO A 166 -24.42 16.56 2.35
C PRO A 166 -25.84 16.07 2.62
N LEU A 167 -26.51 16.75 3.56
CA LEU A 167 -27.91 16.47 3.86
C LEU A 167 -28.81 17.22 2.86
N LEU A 168 -29.63 16.49 2.13
CA LEU A 168 -30.56 17.03 1.14
C LEU A 168 -31.98 16.53 1.43
N ASP A 169 -32.95 17.45 1.32
CA ASP A 169 -34.35 17.07 1.47
C ASP A 169 -34.79 16.11 0.35
N GLY A 170 -35.42 15.00 0.75
CA GLY A 170 -35.91 13.98 -0.18
C GLY A 170 -34.84 13.10 -0.81
N ILE A 171 -33.55 13.26 -0.49
CA ILE A 171 -32.44 12.47 -1.00
C ILE A 171 -31.65 11.87 0.17
N ASP A 172 -31.24 10.62 0.01
CA ASP A 172 -30.36 9.90 0.92
C ASP A 172 -29.06 9.59 0.18
N LEU A 173 -27.94 10.07 0.70
CA LEU A 173 -26.63 9.99 0.07
C LEU A 173 -25.61 9.30 0.99
N ALA A 174 -24.84 8.39 0.44
CA ALA A 174 -23.68 7.82 1.11
C ALA A 174 -22.57 7.57 0.10
N ALA A 175 -21.32 7.68 0.54
CA ALA A 175 -20.17 7.29 -0.27
C ALA A 175 -19.06 6.78 0.61
N ARG A 176 -18.31 5.79 0.09
CA ARG A 176 -17.15 5.20 0.76
C ARG A 176 -16.10 4.80 -0.25
N MET A 177 -14.85 4.98 0.15
CA MET A 177 -13.68 4.49 -0.57
C MET A 177 -12.81 3.65 0.36
N GLN A 178 -12.40 2.48 -0.11
CA GLN A 178 -11.44 1.59 0.53
C GLN A 178 -10.22 1.47 -0.36
N SER A 179 -9.12 2.09 0.03
CA SER A 179 -7.89 2.07 -0.75
C SER A 179 -7.19 0.71 -0.70
N ALA A 180 -6.73 0.21 -1.82
CA ALA A 180 -5.91 -1.00 -1.93
C ALA A 180 -4.45 -0.74 -1.49
N LYS A 181 -3.95 0.46 -1.71
CA LYS A 181 -2.62 0.93 -1.31
C LYS A 181 -2.72 2.09 -0.34
N ALA A 182 -1.57 2.56 0.14
CA ALA A 182 -1.53 3.72 1.03
C ALA A 182 -2.17 4.96 0.39
N VAL A 183 -1.88 5.21 -0.89
CA VAL A 183 -2.43 6.33 -1.67
C VAL A 183 -3.31 5.74 -2.78
N ALA A 184 -4.54 6.27 -2.93
CA ALA A 184 -5.55 5.80 -3.87
C ALA A 184 -5.48 6.54 -5.22
N GLY A 185 -5.86 5.84 -6.31
CA GLY A 185 -6.18 6.42 -7.61
C GLY A 185 -7.62 6.92 -7.66
N ASP A 186 -8.52 6.24 -6.97
CA ASP A 186 -9.92 6.57 -6.88
C ASP A 186 -10.18 7.93 -6.21
N TYR A 187 -11.26 8.55 -6.64
CA TYR A 187 -11.75 9.82 -6.10
C TYR A 187 -13.26 9.88 -6.13
N TYR A 188 -13.88 10.48 -5.10
CA TYR A 188 -15.26 10.91 -5.13
C TYR A 188 -15.41 12.28 -4.45
N ASP A 189 -16.40 13.08 -4.91
CA ASP A 189 -16.70 14.36 -4.28
C ASP A 189 -18.19 14.73 -4.39
N PHE A 190 -18.56 15.65 -3.51
CA PHE A 190 -19.84 16.37 -3.50
C PHE A 190 -19.54 17.85 -3.60
N THR A 191 -20.05 18.52 -4.63
CA THR A 191 -19.85 19.96 -4.84
C THR A 191 -21.19 20.67 -4.79
N GLU A 192 -21.40 21.51 -3.78
CA GLU A 192 -22.59 22.36 -3.73
C GLU A 192 -22.55 23.36 -4.89
N LEU A 193 -23.65 23.44 -5.64
CA LEU A 193 -23.82 24.30 -6.79
C LEU A 193 -24.90 25.36 -6.50
N ALA A 194 -25.11 26.26 -7.46
CA ALA A 194 -26.19 27.25 -7.36
C ALA A 194 -27.56 26.57 -7.24
N ASP A 195 -28.55 27.32 -6.75
CA ASP A 195 -29.95 26.90 -6.64
C ASP A 195 -30.18 25.57 -5.87
N GLY A 196 -29.28 25.23 -4.97
CA GLY A 196 -29.36 24.00 -4.16
C GLY A 196 -29.10 22.71 -4.94
N ALA A 197 -28.55 22.81 -6.14
CA ALA A 197 -28.09 21.64 -6.90
C ALA A 197 -26.79 21.07 -6.31
N LEU A 198 -26.53 19.80 -6.56
CA LEU A 198 -25.34 19.10 -6.06
C LEU A 198 -24.58 18.42 -7.21
N GLY A 199 -23.34 18.78 -7.38
CA GLY A 199 -22.39 18.03 -8.22
C GLY A 199 -21.95 16.75 -7.51
N LEU A 200 -22.02 15.63 -8.23
CA LEU A 200 -21.58 14.30 -7.79
C LEU A 200 -20.45 13.86 -8.72
N ALA A 201 -19.33 13.44 -8.17
CA ALA A 201 -18.21 12.94 -8.96
C ALA A 201 -17.72 11.59 -8.40
N VAL A 202 -17.48 10.64 -9.30
CA VAL A 202 -16.68 9.44 -9.05
C VAL A 202 -15.68 9.33 -10.19
N ALA A 203 -14.43 9.15 -9.86
CA ALA A 203 -13.34 9.09 -10.84
C ALA A 203 -12.30 8.06 -10.42
N ASP A 204 -11.61 7.52 -11.42
CA ASP A 204 -10.44 6.66 -11.23
C ASP A 204 -9.31 7.16 -12.13
N VAL A 205 -8.13 7.29 -11.53
CA VAL A 205 -6.89 7.71 -12.22
C VAL A 205 -6.12 6.48 -12.62
N VAL A 206 -5.86 6.31 -13.90
CA VAL A 206 -5.09 5.18 -14.41
C VAL A 206 -3.70 5.10 -13.76
N GLY A 207 -3.41 3.93 -13.19
CA GLY A 207 -2.21 3.65 -12.41
C GLY A 207 -2.52 3.49 -10.93
N LYS A 208 -1.53 3.09 -10.13
CA LYS A 208 -1.71 2.79 -8.71
C LYS A 208 -0.64 3.44 -7.84
N GLY A 209 -1.04 3.88 -6.66
CA GLY A 209 -0.14 4.44 -5.66
C GLY A 209 0.17 5.92 -5.88
N VAL A 210 1.38 6.38 -5.50
CA VAL A 210 1.72 7.80 -5.45
C VAL A 210 1.49 8.57 -6.76
N PRO A 211 1.86 8.06 -7.97
CA PRO A 211 1.64 8.81 -9.21
C PRO A 211 0.16 9.09 -9.49
N ALA A 212 -0.72 8.10 -9.31
CA ALA A 212 -2.16 8.28 -9.47
C ALA A 212 -2.73 9.22 -8.40
N GLY A 213 -2.31 9.02 -7.16
CA GLY A 213 -2.75 9.84 -6.03
C GLY A 213 -2.35 11.32 -6.09
N LEU A 214 -1.36 11.69 -6.90
CA LEU A 214 -1.00 13.10 -7.14
C LEU A 214 -1.95 13.81 -8.12
N LEU A 215 -2.67 13.08 -8.96
CA LEU A 215 -3.66 13.66 -9.88
C LEU A 215 -5.01 13.92 -9.20
N THR A 216 -5.36 13.16 -8.16
CA THR A 216 -6.64 13.35 -7.44
C THR A 216 -6.80 14.76 -6.84
N PRO A 217 -5.79 15.40 -6.22
CA PRO A 217 -5.85 16.80 -5.79
C PRO A 217 -6.09 17.79 -6.94
N THR A 218 -5.44 17.54 -8.08
CA THR A 218 -5.61 18.38 -9.29
C THR A 218 -7.03 18.28 -9.81
N LEU A 219 -7.56 17.06 -9.92
CA LEU A 219 -8.94 16.80 -10.32
C LEU A 219 -9.94 17.48 -9.36
N LYS A 220 -9.73 17.36 -8.04
CA LYS A 220 -10.57 18.04 -7.05
C LYS A 220 -10.57 19.54 -7.22
N ALA A 221 -9.39 20.16 -7.35
CA ALA A 221 -9.27 21.61 -7.49
C ALA A 221 -9.97 22.08 -8.78
N ALA A 222 -9.76 21.37 -9.87
CA ALA A 222 -10.38 21.68 -11.15
C ALA A 222 -11.91 21.52 -11.12
N LEU A 223 -12.44 20.44 -10.54
CA LEU A 223 -13.88 20.27 -10.34
C LEU A 223 -14.48 21.41 -9.51
N ARG A 224 -13.84 21.79 -8.40
CA ARG A 224 -14.32 22.89 -7.53
C ARG A 224 -14.35 24.25 -8.23
N LEU A 225 -13.48 24.45 -9.22
CA LEU A 225 -13.40 25.71 -9.97
C LEU A 225 -14.38 25.72 -11.15
N GLN A 226 -14.54 24.60 -11.87
CA GLN A 226 -15.32 24.54 -13.10
C GLN A 226 -16.80 24.22 -12.86
N ALA A 227 -17.11 23.29 -11.96
CA ALA A 227 -18.49 22.87 -11.71
C ALA A 227 -19.46 24.01 -11.40
N PRO A 228 -19.14 25.06 -10.60
CA PRO A 228 -20.05 26.18 -10.36
C PRO A 228 -20.23 27.14 -11.55
N ARG A 229 -19.40 27.01 -12.58
CA ARG A 229 -19.41 27.92 -13.76
C ARG A 229 -20.12 27.34 -14.96
N ALA A 230 -20.18 26.01 -15.03
CA ALA A 230 -20.77 25.29 -16.14
C ALA A 230 -22.29 25.17 -15.99
N GLU A 231 -23.02 25.28 -17.08
CA GLU A 231 -24.46 25.05 -17.10
C GLU A 231 -24.80 23.57 -17.30
N GLN A 232 -23.91 22.85 -17.97
CA GLN A 232 -24.09 21.46 -18.35
C GLN A 232 -22.95 20.57 -17.88
N SER A 233 -23.26 19.32 -17.53
CA SER A 233 -22.24 18.37 -17.04
C SER A 233 -21.13 18.05 -18.07
N HIS A 234 -21.45 18.08 -19.37
CA HIS A 234 -20.47 17.84 -20.43
C HIS A 234 -19.44 18.98 -20.57
N GLU A 235 -19.82 20.22 -20.22
CA GLU A 235 -18.89 21.36 -20.22
C GLU A 235 -17.82 21.15 -19.15
N VAL A 236 -18.21 20.70 -17.94
CA VAL A 236 -17.27 20.36 -16.88
C VAL A 236 -16.30 19.28 -17.34
N ALA A 237 -16.80 18.23 -18.00
CA ALA A 237 -15.95 17.14 -18.52
C ALA A 237 -14.98 17.65 -19.59
N ALA A 238 -15.40 18.55 -20.46
CA ALA A 238 -14.54 19.13 -21.52
C ALA A 238 -13.43 20.00 -20.91
N ASP A 239 -13.76 20.87 -19.96
CA ASP A 239 -12.80 21.73 -19.27
C ASP A 239 -11.77 20.91 -18.47
N LEU A 240 -12.23 19.87 -17.78
CA LEU A 240 -11.35 18.95 -17.06
C LEU A 240 -10.46 18.15 -18.02
N ASN A 241 -10.98 17.72 -19.18
CA ASN A 241 -10.19 17.04 -20.19
C ASN A 241 -9.03 17.91 -20.66
N GLN A 242 -9.29 19.17 -20.99
CA GLN A 242 -8.24 20.09 -21.43
C GLN A 242 -7.18 20.27 -20.35
N LEU A 243 -7.59 20.55 -19.12
CA LEU A 243 -6.67 20.76 -18.00
C LEU A 243 -5.83 19.52 -17.72
N LEU A 244 -6.44 18.32 -17.74
CA LEU A 244 -5.73 17.07 -17.50
C LEU A 244 -4.78 16.75 -18.67
N HIS A 245 -5.18 16.99 -19.91
CA HIS A 245 -4.32 16.79 -21.08
C HIS A 245 -3.04 17.64 -21.00
N ASP A 246 -3.13 18.87 -20.48
CA ASP A 246 -1.99 19.76 -20.32
C ASP A 246 -1.00 19.33 -19.23
N VAL A 247 -1.44 18.55 -18.23
CA VAL A 247 -0.62 18.17 -17.05
C VAL A 247 -0.30 16.69 -16.97
N THR A 248 -0.86 15.84 -17.85
CA THR A 248 -0.60 14.40 -17.90
C THR A 248 0.22 14.02 -19.14
N ASP A 249 0.81 12.85 -19.12
CA ASP A 249 1.44 12.20 -20.28
C ASP A 249 0.44 11.22 -20.95
N GLU A 250 0.78 10.74 -22.14
CA GLU A 250 -0.07 9.81 -22.92
C GLU A 250 -0.41 8.49 -22.17
N ALA A 251 0.32 8.19 -21.09
CA ALA A 251 0.13 6.98 -20.30
C ALA A 251 -0.83 7.18 -19.11
N ARG A 252 -1.25 8.42 -18.83
CA ARG A 252 -2.07 8.76 -17.67
C ARG A 252 -3.31 9.51 -18.10
N TYR A 253 -4.46 8.95 -17.79
CA TYR A 253 -5.77 9.54 -18.02
C TYR A 253 -6.66 9.28 -16.80
N VAL A 254 -7.80 9.95 -16.77
CA VAL A 254 -8.77 9.86 -15.68
C VAL A 254 -10.10 9.42 -16.26
N THR A 255 -10.70 8.39 -15.68
CA THR A 255 -12.10 8.08 -15.93
C THR A 255 -12.96 8.88 -14.96
N LEU A 256 -14.07 9.48 -15.42
CA LEU A 256 -14.91 10.32 -14.58
C LEU A 256 -16.38 10.07 -14.89
N PHE A 257 -17.17 9.84 -13.85
CA PHE A 257 -18.61 10.06 -13.90
C PHE A 257 -18.91 11.37 -13.15
N TYR A 258 -19.48 12.35 -13.85
CA TYR A 258 -19.90 13.61 -13.26
C TYR A 258 -21.41 13.81 -13.46
N GLY A 259 -22.13 14.07 -12.36
CA GLY A 259 -23.57 14.31 -12.37
C GLY A 259 -23.95 15.56 -11.60
N VAL A 260 -24.95 16.28 -12.08
CA VAL A 260 -25.59 17.42 -11.42
C VAL A 260 -26.98 16.99 -10.99
N LEU A 261 -27.17 16.82 -9.69
CA LEU A 261 -28.45 16.49 -9.07
C LEU A 261 -29.20 17.77 -8.71
N ASN A 262 -30.44 17.88 -9.19
CA ASN A 262 -31.41 18.85 -8.65
C ASN A 262 -32.37 18.10 -7.71
N PRO A 263 -32.27 18.29 -6.38
CA PRO A 263 -33.10 17.54 -5.43
C PRO A 263 -34.61 17.91 -5.52
N GLN A 264 -34.92 19.19 -5.80
CA GLN A 264 -36.29 19.67 -5.88
C GLN A 264 -37.00 19.10 -7.12
N ALA A 265 -36.36 19.17 -8.27
CA ALA A 265 -36.86 18.63 -9.52
C ALA A 265 -36.72 17.09 -9.61
N ARG A 266 -35.90 16.48 -8.76
CA ARG A 266 -35.50 15.06 -8.80
C ARG A 266 -34.93 14.68 -10.16
N THR A 267 -34.09 15.53 -10.72
CA THR A 267 -33.38 15.26 -11.99
C THR A 267 -31.92 15.06 -11.73
N LEU A 268 -31.32 14.14 -12.47
CA LEU A 268 -29.87 13.97 -12.56
C LEU A 268 -29.45 14.21 -14.02
N GLN A 269 -28.67 15.26 -14.25
CA GLN A 269 -27.97 15.47 -15.51
C GLN A 269 -26.56 14.92 -15.34
N TYR A 270 -26.09 14.08 -16.25
CA TYR A 270 -24.79 13.44 -16.11
C TYR A 270 -23.99 13.38 -17.40
N THR A 271 -22.70 13.20 -17.24
CA THR A 271 -21.73 12.92 -18.31
C THR A 271 -20.76 11.85 -17.80
N ASN A 272 -20.60 10.78 -18.59
CA ASN A 272 -19.62 9.73 -18.33
C ASN A 272 -18.39 9.94 -19.22
N GLY A 273 -17.26 10.30 -18.63
CA GLY A 273 -15.96 10.45 -19.28
C GLY A 273 -15.16 9.15 -19.20
N GLY A 274 -15.63 8.09 -19.87
CA GLY A 274 -14.92 6.79 -19.92
C GLY A 274 -14.89 5.99 -18.62
N HIS A 275 -15.71 6.36 -17.64
CA HIS A 275 -15.85 5.62 -16.40
C HIS A 275 -16.82 4.44 -16.55
N LEU A 276 -16.86 3.52 -15.58
CA LEU A 276 -17.88 2.48 -15.57
C LEU A 276 -19.27 3.10 -15.56
N PRO A 277 -20.23 2.54 -16.32
CA PRO A 277 -21.60 3.07 -16.34
C PRO A 277 -22.22 3.08 -14.95
N GLY A 278 -22.79 4.23 -14.56
CA GLY A 278 -23.58 4.32 -13.33
C GLY A 278 -24.78 3.39 -13.38
N LEU A 279 -25.10 2.75 -12.30
CA LEU A 279 -26.29 1.88 -12.20
C LEU A 279 -27.49 2.70 -11.68
N TRP A 280 -28.56 2.77 -12.44
CA TRP A 280 -29.83 3.29 -12.01
C TRP A 280 -30.85 2.17 -11.84
N PHE A 281 -31.23 1.89 -10.60
CA PHE A 281 -32.34 1.00 -10.26
C PHE A 281 -33.63 1.79 -10.16
N LYS A 282 -34.58 1.54 -11.05
CA LYS A 282 -35.93 2.10 -11.07
C LYS A 282 -36.86 1.30 -10.15
N ALA A 283 -37.18 1.86 -9.00
CA ALA A 283 -37.94 1.13 -7.98
C ALA A 283 -39.36 0.74 -8.44
N ALA A 284 -40.00 1.57 -9.25
CA ALA A 284 -41.37 1.34 -9.72
C ALA A 284 -41.50 0.13 -10.65
N THR A 285 -40.54 -0.05 -11.57
CA THR A 285 -40.52 -1.14 -12.57
C THR A 285 -39.59 -2.28 -12.21
N ARG A 286 -38.68 -2.06 -11.21
CA ARG A 286 -37.58 -2.94 -10.82
C ARG A 286 -36.58 -3.22 -11.94
N GLU A 287 -36.46 -2.27 -12.86
CA GLU A 287 -35.55 -2.29 -13.99
C GLU A 287 -34.23 -1.63 -13.66
N PHE A 288 -33.17 -2.06 -14.37
CA PHE A 288 -31.87 -1.43 -14.32
C PHE A 288 -31.59 -0.68 -15.60
N VAL A 289 -31.04 0.53 -15.46
CA VAL A 289 -30.54 1.35 -16.56
C VAL A 289 -29.08 1.67 -16.30
N TRP A 290 -28.26 1.51 -17.32
CA TRP A 290 -26.85 1.89 -17.27
C TRP A 290 -26.69 3.31 -17.78
N LEU A 291 -26.11 4.17 -16.96
CA LEU A 291 -25.87 5.58 -17.27
C LEU A 291 -24.47 5.69 -17.93
N ASP A 292 -24.40 5.57 -19.23
CA ASP A 292 -23.15 5.50 -20.02
C ASP A 292 -22.96 6.67 -20.99
N LYS A 293 -23.92 7.61 -21.07
CA LYS A 293 -23.85 8.75 -21.98
C LYS A 293 -22.69 9.69 -21.61
N GLY A 294 -21.83 10.02 -22.60
CA GLY A 294 -20.69 10.89 -22.34
C GLY A 294 -19.66 10.92 -23.44
N GLY A 295 -18.43 10.49 -23.15
CA GLY A 295 -17.29 10.50 -24.05
C GLY A 295 -16.15 9.62 -23.59
N LEU A 296 -14.96 9.86 -24.12
CA LEU A 296 -13.73 9.14 -23.74
C LEU A 296 -13.21 9.62 -22.39
N SER A 297 -12.25 8.85 -21.82
CA SER A 297 -11.55 9.22 -20.61
C SER A 297 -10.85 10.58 -20.75
N LEU A 298 -10.79 11.33 -19.65
CA LEU A 298 -10.26 12.68 -19.60
C LEU A 298 -8.73 12.67 -19.65
N GLY A 299 -8.16 13.64 -20.37
CA GLY A 299 -6.72 13.81 -20.52
C GLY A 299 -6.09 12.95 -21.62
N LEU A 300 -6.85 12.02 -22.22
CA LEU A 300 -6.34 11.08 -23.23
C LEU A 300 -6.15 11.75 -24.61
N PHE A 301 -7.13 12.56 -25.04
CA PHE A 301 -7.08 13.27 -26.32
C PHE A 301 -7.52 14.71 -26.15
N GLU A 302 -6.76 15.63 -26.77
CA GLU A 302 -7.13 17.04 -26.86
C GLU A 302 -8.45 17.23 -27.61
N GLY A 303 -9.29 18.16 -27.15
CA GLY A 303 -10.54 18.53 -27.83
C GLY A 303 -11.60 17.42 -27.85
N THR A 304 -11.52 16.42 -27.00
CA THR A 304 -12.54 15.38 -26.84
C THR A 304 -13.91 16.02 -26.59
N LYS A 305 -14.92 15.60 -27.34
CA LYS A 305 -16.31 16.05 -27.17
C LYS A 305 -17.04 15.11 -26.20
N TYR A 306 -17.78 15.72 -25.30
CA TYR A 306 -18.62 15.01 -24.35
C TYR A 306 -20.09 15.32 -24.59
N GLU A 307 -20.95 14.36 -24.27
CA GLU A 307 -22.39 14.50 -24.31
C GLU A 307 -22.95 14.37 -22.90
N SER A 308 -24.07 15.02 -22.64
CA SER A 308 -24.82 14.88 -21.40
C SER A 308 -26.18 14.25 -21.64
N GLU A 309 -26.73 13.60 -20.64
CA GLU A 309 -28.10 13.13 -20.59
C GLU A 309 -28.73 13.55 -19.26
N GLN A 310 -30.04 13.83 -19.29
CA GLN A 310 -30.80 14.13 -18.10
C GLN A 310 -31.85 13.06 -17.87
N VAL A 311 -31.90 12.54 -16.65
CA VAL A 311 -32.87 11.52 -16.23
C VAL A 311 -33.76 12.05 -15.12
N GLN A 312 -35.04 11.65 -15.16
CA GLN A 312 -36.03 11.95 -14.11
C GLN A 312 -36.07 10.80 -13.10
N LEU A 313 -35.75 11.08 -11.84
CA LEU A 313 -35.71 10.09 -10.80
C LEU A 313 -37.08 9.96 -10.12
N GLY A 314 -37.54 8.72 -9.97
CA GLY A 314 -38.74 8.36 -9.25
C GLY A 314 -38.47 8.18 -7.76
N ARG A 315 -39.56 8.09 -6.97
CA ARG A 315 -39.45 7.78 -5.55
C ARG A 315 -38.85 6.38 -5.32
N ASN A 316 -37.96 6.26 -4.37
CA ASN A 316 -37.16 5.06 -4.05
C ASN A 316 -36.21 4.59 -5.15
N ASP A 317 -36.03 5.34 -6.22
CA ASP A 317 -34.99 5.06 -7.20
C ASP A 317 -33.60 5.16 -6.54
N ILE A 318 -32.67 4.33 -7.03
CA ILE A 318 -31.31 4.28 -6.51
C ILE A 318 -30.34 4.47 -7.67
N ILE A 319 -29.39 5.39 -7.52
CA ILE A 319 -28.21 5.52 -8.37
C ILE A 319 -27.02 5.00 -7.59
N ALA A 320 -26.24 4.11 -8.19
CA ALA A 320 -24.95 3.65 -7.68
C ALA A 320 -23.85 3.97 -8.69
N LEU A 321 -22.86 4.75 -8.25
CA LEU A 321 -21.63 5.03 -8.97
C LEU A 321 -20.51 4.28 -8.27
N TYR A 322 -19.68 3.55 -9.02
CA TYR A 322 -18.69 2.62 -8.45
C TYR A 322 -17.45 2.51 -9.32
N SER A 323 -16.30 2.24 -8.70
CA SER A 323 -15.07 1.93 -9.42
C SER A 323 -14.94 0.43 -9.73
N ASP A 324 -13.99 0.10 -10.59
CA ASP A 324 -13.72 -1.27 -11.06
C ASP A 324 -13.32 -2.21 -9.92
N GLY A 325 -12.62 -1.73 -8.88
CA GLY A 325 -12.24 -2.54 -7.73
C GLY A 325 -13.40 -3.17 -6.95
N ILE A 326 -14.68 -2.75 -7.22
CA ILE A 326 -15.86 -3.44 -6.69
C ILE A 326 -16.25 -4.60 -7.61
N VAL A 327 -16.39 -4.36 -8.91
CA VAL A 327 -16.96 -5.33 -9.86
C VAL A 327 -15.92 -6.30 -10.40
N GLU A 328 -14.65 -5.93 -10.40
CA GLU A 328 -13.50 -6.75 -10.76
C GLU A 328 -12.84 -7.40 -9.52
N ALA A 329 -13.46 -7.31 -8.35
CA ALA A 329 -12.99 -8.01 -7.17
C ALA A 329 -13.03 -9.53 -7.39
N GLU A 330 -11.85 -10.18 -7.37
CA GLU A 330 -11.70 -11.61 -7.68
C GLU A 330 -11.85 -12.50 -6.44
N ASN A 331 -12.55 -13.62 -6.61
CA ASN A 331 -12.58 -14.70 -5.63
C ASN A 331 -11.36 -15.64 -5.76
N GLN A 332 -11.31 -16.72 -4.96
CA GLN A 332 -10.20 -17.71 -5.03
C GLN A 332 -10.13 -18.47 -6.34
N ARG A 333 -11.20 -18.48 -7.16
CA ARG A 333 -11.26 -19.16 -8.44
C ARG A 333 -10.89 -18.25 -9.61
N GLY A 334 -10.56 -16.96 -9.35
CA GLY A 334 -10.31 -15.96 -10.37
C GLY A 334 -11.60 -15.50 -11.08
N GLU A 335 -12.77 -15.60 -10.41
CA GLU A 335 -14.02 -15.09 -10.92
C GLU A 335 -14.26 -13.69 -10.36
N ASP A 336 -14.70 -12.75 -11.19
CA ASP A 336 -15.04 -11.40 -10.78
C ASP A 336 -16.39 -11.33 -10.03
N PHE A 337 -16.53 -10.31 -9.16
CA PHE A 337 -17.81 -10.02 -8.50
C PHE A 337 -18.91 -9.66 -9.49
N THR A 338 -18.60 -8.94 -10.52
CA THR A 338 -19.38 -8.46 -11.65
C THR A 338 -20.45 -7.41 -11.34
N ARG A 339 -20.74 -6.56 -12.32
CA ARG A 339 -21.78 -5.53 -12.25
C ARG A 339 -23.19 -6.11 -12.11
N GLU A 340 -23.45 -7.30 -12.63
CA GLU A 340 -24.74 -7.99 -12.52
C GLU A 340 -25.03 -8.40 -11.08
N ARG A 341 -24.01 -8.91 -10.35
CA ARG A 341 -24.13 -9.20 -8.91
C ARG A 341 -24.36 -7.95 -8.10
N LEU A 342 -23.65 -6.85 -8.41
CA LEU A 342 -23.88 -5.56 -7.78
C LEU A 342 -25.33 -5.10 -7.98
N ALA A 343 -25.84 -5.16 -9.21
CA ALA A 343 -27.22 -4.78 -9.53
C ALA A 343 -28.23 -5.61 -8.76
N GLN A 344 -28.08 -6.94 -8.72
CA GLN A 344 -28.96 -7.84 -7.97
C GLN A 344 -28.92 -7.55 -6.47
N LEU A 345 -27.75 -7.25 -5.92
CA LEU A 345 -27.59 -6.89 -4.51
C LEU A 345 -28.35 -5.59 -4.18
N ILE A 346 -28.19 -4.55 -5.00
CA ILE A 346 -28.88 -3.28 -4.86
C ILE A 346 -30.40 -3.48 -4.92
N ALA A 347 -30.91 -4.28 -5.87
CA ALA A 347 -32.35 -4.55 -5.97
C ALA A 347 -32.91 -5.31 -4.76
N SER A 348 -32.17 -6.29 -4.25
CA SER A 348 -32.60 -7.10 -3.10
C SER A 348 -32.60 -6.28 -1.78
N HIS A 349 -31.74 -5.27 -1.69
CA HIS A 349 -31.57 -4.42 -0.52
C HIS A 349 -32.12 -2.99 -0.74
N SER A 350 -32.98 -2.80 -1.76
CA SER A 350 -33.48 -1.47 -2.17
C SER A 350 -34.30 -0.74 -1.11
N THR A 351 -34.76 -1.42 -0.05
CA THR A 351 -35.47 -0.81 1.08
C THR A 351 -34.56 -0.17 2.12
N LEU A 352 -33.26 -0.51 2.12
CA LEU A 352 -32.28 0.03 3.05
C LEU A 352 -32.02 1.53 2.79
N SER A 353 -31.44 2.22 3.78
CA SER A 353 -30.85 3.55 3.60
C SER A 353 -29.61 3.47 2.70
N ALA A 354 -29.16 4.61 2.15
CA ALA A 354 -27.97 4.67 1.31
C ALA A 354 -26.73 4.13 2.04
N GLU A 355 -26.55 4.49 3.33
CA GLU A 355 -25.42 4.00 4.15
C GLU A 355 -25.51 2.49 4.39
N ALA A 356 -26.69 1.97 4.77
CA ALA A 356 -26.85 0.54 5.01
C ALA A 356 -26.71 -0.29 3.72
N LEU A 357 -27.12 0.26 2.57
CA LEU A 357 -26.91 -0.37 1.27
C LEU A 357 -25.41 -0.42 0.91
N LEU A 358 -24.69 0.65 1.18
CA LEU A 358 -23.26 0.73 1.01
C LEU A 358 -22.54 -0.31 1.87
N ASP A 359 -22.90 -0.43 3.17
CA ASP A 359 -22.38 -1.48 4.06
C ASP A 359 -22.65 -2.88 3.52
N ALA A 360 -23.85 -3.14 3.01
CA ALA A 360 -24.20 -4.44 2.44
C ALA A 360 -23.37 -4.79 1.20
N VAL A 361 -23.08 -3.80 0.33
CA VAL A 361 -22.23 -4.03 -0.85
C VAL A 361 -20.79 -4.35 -0.44
N PHE A 362 -20.19 -3.55 0.44
CA PHE A 362 -18.81 -3.81 0.89
C PHE A 362 -18.70 -5.16 1.61
N ALA A 363 -19.64 -5.51 2.47
CA ALA A 363 -19.68 -6.82 3.12
C ALA A 363 -19.78 -7.97 2.10
N ALA A 364 -20.65 -7.85 1.09
CA ALA A 364 -20.80 -8.88 0.07
C ALA A 364 -19.54 -9.05 -0.80
N VAL A 365 -18.84 -7.95 -1.12
CA VAL A 365 -17.57 -8.02 -1.83
C VAL A 365 -16.48 -8.65 -0.96
N ASP A 366 -16.42 -8.31 0.33
CA ASP A 366 -15.44 -8.91 1.26
C ASP A 366 -15.69 -10.41 1.45
N ASP A 367 -16.95 -10.83 1.61
CA ASP A 367 -17.31 -12.24 1.68
C ASP A 367 -16.97 -12.99 0.38
N PHE A 368 -17.23 -12.39 -0.78
CA PHE A 368 -16.92 -12.97 -2.09
C PHE A 368 -15.41 -13.15 -2.29
N THR A 369 -14.60 -12.18 -1.87
CA THR A 369 -13.13 -12.25 -1.91
C THR A 369 -12.53 -13.03 -0.74
N GLN A 370 -13.37 -13.52 0.21
CA GLN A 370 -12.96 -14.19 1.43
C GLN A 370 -11.99 -13.33 2.27
N HIS A 371 -12.34 -12.06 2.41
CA HIS A 371 -11.59 -11.05 3.19
C HIS A 371 -10.13 -10.87 2.75
N ARG A 372 -9.83 -11.13 1.48
CA ARG A 372 -8.51 -10.77 0.93
C ARG A 372 -8.35 -9.26 0.87
N ALA A 373 -7.13 -8.80 1.03
CA ALA A 373 -6.82 -7.39 0.81
C ALA A 373 -7.24 -6.99 -0.62
N PRO A 374 -7.86 -5.80 -0.80
CA PRO A 374 -8.27 -5.31 -2.10
C PRO A 374 -7.08 -5.26 -3.08
N ALA A 375 -7.27 -5.75 -4.30
CA ALA A 375 -6.29 -5.65 -5.38
C ALA A 375 -6.29 -4.28 -6.04
N ASP A 376 -7.46 -3.61 -6.02
CA ASP A 376 -7.66 -2.23 -6.47
C ASP A 376 -8.52 -1.43 -5.50
N ASP A 377 -8.49 -0.09 -5.64
CA ASP A 377 -9.29 0.82 -4.84
C ASP A 377 -10.77 0.55 -5.08
N ARG A 378 -11.56 0.51 -4.02
CA ARG A 378 -13.00 0.24 -4.06
C ARG A 378 -13.75 1.49 -3.67
N THR A 379 -14.46 2.08 -4.61
CA THR A 379 -15.28 3.28 -4.38
C THR A 379 -16.74 2.98 -4.71
N LEU A 380 -17.64 3.40 -3.84
CA LEU A 380 -19.08 3.33 -4.06
C LEU A 380 -19.74 4.61 -3.54
N LEU A 381 -20.55 5.22 -4.39
CA LEU A 381 -21.46 6.32 -4.05
C LEU A 381 -22.89 5.87 -4.34
N VAL A 382 -23.75 5.97 -3.34
CA VAL A 382 -25.16 5.62 -3.42
C VAL A 382 -26.00 6.88 -3.22
N LEU A 383 -26.90 7.14 -4.17
CA LEU A 383 -27.95 8.15 -4.09
C LEU A 383 -29.31 7.43 -4.10
N LYS A 384 -30.16 7.71 -3.12
CA LYS A 384 -31.52 7.17 -3.05
C LYS A 384 -32.53 8.29 -2.90
N VAL A 385 -33.58 8.26 -3.71
CA VAL A 385 -34.72 9.21 -3.62
C VAL A 385 -35.70 8.72 -2.54
N LYS A 386 -36.08 9.59 -1.61
CA LYS A 386 -37.01 9.28 -0.51
C LYS A 386 -38.47 9.47 -0.91
#